data_47c79bbe918a02882b5ef5e89241a26c
#
_entry.id   47c79bbe918a02882b5ef5e89241a26c
#
_cell.length_a   1.000
_cell.length_b   1.000
_cell.length_c   1.000
_cell.angle_alpha   90.00
_cell.angle_beta   90.00
_cell.angle_gamma   90.00
#
_symmetry.space_group_name_H-M   'P 1'
#
loop_
_entity.id
_entity.type
_entity.pdbx_description
1 polymer ?
#
loop_
_entity_poly.entity_id
_entity_poly.type
_entity_poly.pdbx_seq_one_letter_code
_entity_poly.pdbx_strand_id
1 'polypeptide(L)'
;MPLHNSDKVLDTQVTSPSPSPDEFCHQAGVDTDGSGAYAKSAQILNHNRRFIPGGVVSVNRAVQPEIVFVKGQGAHIWDADGNQYIDYHAAFAPHFLGHNDPYVTDAVISVLQNGASLFGSGTTELEGHLAELICRHIPAVESVQFLNTGSEATYQAIRLARAVTGRDHIVVMQGGYNGWHDDVSCNLMTPLDVIGPRLSPGEYPYIPISAGIPREHQQLVHPINFNDLESVEYVCQKYPTAALITEPILQNIGIIKPSTGYLQGLRRLADRWGFVLIIDEVKTGFRHGIGGYAKIAGVTPDLVVFGKAMANGYPIAALGGKKKLMDWFVHPDPSKRVLLAGTYNAHPVPTAAAIATIERLLMNDGEVYRHVESLGRKMQEGLEKILRTLGCEAVVARQGSAFCIYFMDHCPRDWHDLAGHHDFGFDEELRKKLIKRGTYFFPVAAKQCSISFAHTIADIEATLEQIHKQLSAMSR
;
A
#
# COMPACT_ATOMS: atom_id res chain seq x y z
N MET A 1 -21.23 -51.49 -19.74
CA MET A 1 -19.77 -51.46 -19.78
C MET A 1 -19.29 -50.60 -18.62
N PRO A 2 -18.48 -51.14 -17.70
CA PRO A 2 -18.20 -50.49 -16.42
C PRO A 2 -17.02 -49.51 -16.53
N LEU A 3 -17.15 -48.37 -15.83
CA LEU A 3 -16.07 -47.40 -15.60
C LEU A 3 -15.21 -47.88 -14.43
N HIS A 4 -13.91 -47.89 -14.66
CA HIS A 4 -12.91 -48.29 -13.68
C HIS A 4 -12.75 -47.26 -12.57
N ASN A 5 -12.89 -47.67 -11.34
CA ASN A 5 -12.38 -47.07 -10.11
C ASN A 5 -10.85 -47.14 -10.10
N SER A 6 -10.21 -46.04 -9.76
CA SER A 6 -8.87 -46.08 -9.20
C SER A 6 -8.73 -44.99 -8.14
N ASP A 7 -9.01 -45.36 -6.91
CA ASP A 7 -8.57 -44.70 -5.68
C ASP A 7 -7.04 -44.60 -5.67
N LYS A 8 -6.52 -43.36 -5.63
CA LYS A 8 -5.18 -43.09 -5.11
C LYS A 8 -5.28 -41.94 -4.13
N VAL A 9 -5.45 -42.29 -2.87
CA VAL A 9 -5.17 -41.44 -1.70
C VAL A 9 -3.67 -41.09 -1.76
N LEU A 10 -3.37 -39.82 -1.94
CA LEU A 10 -2.01 -39.32 -1.73
C LEU A 10 -1.91 -38.88 -0.27
N ASP A 11 -1.39 -39.82 0.54
CA ASP A 11 -0.96 -39.54 1.91
C ASP A 11 0.40 -38.81 1.83
N THR A 12 0.42 -37.51 2.07
CA THR A 12 1.67 -36.77 2.25
C THR A 12 1.65 -36.08 3.60
N GLN A 13 1.98 -36.85 4.64
CA GLN A 13 2.51 -36.27 5.87
C GLN A 13 3.89 -35.68 5.57
N VAL A 14 3.97 -34.36 5.48
CA VAL A 14 5.25 -33.63 5.53
C VAL A 14 5.33 -32.94 6.88
N THR A 15 5.82 -33.70 7.87
CA THR A 15 6.35 -33.12 9.10
C THR A 15 7.86 -32.98 8.92
N SER A 16 8.33 -31.78 8.55
CA SER A 16 9.72 -31.39 8.72
C SER A 16 9.81 -30.38 9.87
N PRO A 17 10.70 -30.57 10.85
CA PRO A 17 10.91 -29.61 11.93
C PRO A 17 11.47 -28.30 11.37
N SER A 18 11.09 -27.18 11.98
CA SER A 18 11.66 -25.87 11.69
C SER A 18 13.19 -25.91 11.95
N PRO A 19 14.02 -25.38 11.05
CA PRO A 19 15.46 -25.34 11.27
C PRO A 19 15.81 -24.44 12.46
N SER A 20 16.86 -24.81 13.19
CA SER A 20 17.36 -24.04 14.34
C SER A 20 18.01 -22.71 13.90
N PRO A 21 18.10 -21.70 14.78
CA PRO A 21 18.70 -20.41 14.45
C PRO A 21 20.14 -20.49 13.93
N ASP A 22 20.89 -21.51 14.28
CA ASP A 22 22.29 -21.70 13.86
C ASP A 22 22.44 -22.21 12.42
N GLU A 23 21.41 -22.82 11.83
CA GLU A 23 21.43 -23.26 10.42
C GLU A 23 21.28 -22.11 9.42
N PHE A 24 20.81 -20.95 9.88
CA PHE A 24 20.63 -19.76 9.02
C PHE A 24 21.94 -19.09 8.59
N CYS A 25 23.06 -19.34 9.29
CA CYS A 25 24.34 -18.68 9.01
C CYS A 25 25.25 -19.42 8.00
N HIS A 26 24.96 -20.67 7.62
CA HIS A 26 25.95 -21.52 6.93
C HIS A 26 25.71 -21.82 5.45
N GLN A 27 24.66 -21.27 4.79
CA GLN A 27 24.41 -21.53 3.36
C GLN A 27 24.48 -20.30 2.43
N ALA A 28 24.88 -19.15 2.91
CA ALA A 28 25.25 -18.04 2.03
C ALA A 28 26.76 -18.12 1.74
N GLY A 29 27.13 -18.81 0.68
CA GLY A 29 28.45 -18.63 0.05
C GLY A 29 28.57 -17.19 -0.40
N VAL A 30 29.23 -16.36 0.41
CA VAL A 30 29.44 -14.94 0.15
C VAL A 30 30.54 -14.84 -0.90
N ASP A 31 30.14 -14.70 -2.17
CA ASP A 31 31.01 -14.10 -3.20
C ASP A 31 31.23 -12.62 -2.84
N THR A 32 32.45 -12.27 -2.53
CA THR A 32 32.83 -10.95 -1.98
C THR A 32 32.78 -9.84 -3.01
N ASP A 33 32.54 -10.12 -4.30
CA ASP A 33 32.43 -9.13 -5.38
C ASP A 33 31.01 -9.00 -5.99
N GLY A 34 30.05 -9.82 -5.58
CA GLY A 34 28.64 -9.69 -5.95
C GLY A 34 28.25 -10.06 -7.38
N SER A 35 29.17 -10.56 -8.19
CA SER A 35 28.93 -10.88 -9.62
C SER A 35 28.13 -12.18 -9.83
N GLY A 36 28.05 -13.08 -8.80
CA GLY A 36 27.32 -14.35 -8.87
C GLY A 36 26.02 -14.40 -8.10
N ALA A 37 25.77 -13.48 -7.18
CA ALA A 37 24.66 -13.56 -6.20
C ALA A 37 23.25 -13.57 -6.82
N TYR A 38 23.06 -13.08 -8.06
CA TYR A 38 21.77 -12.97 -8.75
C TYR A 38 21.83 -13.47 -10.19
N ALA A 39 22.63 -14.49 -10.48
CA ALA A 39 22.88 -14.95 -11.85
C ALA A 39 21.62 -15.51 -12.54
N LYS A 40 20.80 -16.27 -11.83
CA LYS A 40 19.52 -16.79 -12.36
C LYS A 40 18.50 -15.67 -12.53
N SER A 41 18.42 -14.75 -11.57
CA SER A 41 17.57 -13.56 -11.68
C SER A 41 17.93 -12.76 -12.93
N ALA A 42 19.20 -12.51 -13.19
CA ALA A 42 19.68 -11.81 -14.40
C ALA A 42 19.31 -12.58 -15.68
N GLN A 43 19.47 -13.92 -15.70
CA GLN A 43 19.09 -14.75 -16.84
C GLN A 43 17.58 -14.65 -17.15
N ILE A 44 16.73 -14.74 -16.12
CA ILE A 44 15.27 -14.64 -16.27
C ILE A 44 14.89 -13.25 -16.79
N LEU A 45 15.45 -12.18 -16.22
CA LEU A 45 15.16 -10.81 -16.65
C LEU A 45 15.64 -10.55 -18.07
N ASN A 46 16.80 -11.08 -18.48
CA ASN A 46 17.28 -11.00 -19.86
C ASN A 46 16.33 -11.73 -20.83
N HIS A 47 15.77 -12.86 -20.43
CA HIS A 47 14.71 -13.52 -21.21
C HIS A 47 13.45 -12.66 -21.30
N ASN A 48 12.97 -12.13 -20.18
CA ASN A 48 11.78 -11.29 -20.12
C ASN A 48 11.88 -10.03 -20.97
N ARG A 49 13.05 -9.37 -21.01
CA ARG A 49 13.32 -8.18 -21.83
C ARG A 49 13.09 -8.39 -23.33
N ARG A 50 13.09 -9.65 -23.80
CA ARG A 50 12.78 -9.96 -25.21
C ARG A 50 11.29 -9.81 -25.54
N PHE A 51 10.42 -9.85 -24.53
CA PHE A 51 8.97 -9.86 -24.70
C PHE A 51 8.23 -8.80 -23.87
N ILE A 52 8.87 -8.30 -22.82
CA ILE A 52 8.31 -7.31 -21.90
C ILE A 52 9.21 -6.08 -21.91
N PRO A 53 8.70 -4.89 -22.23
CA PRO A 53 9.49 -3.65 -22.19
C PRO A 53 10.14 -3.47 -20.80
N GLY A 54 11.48 -3.35 -20.77
CA GLY A 54 12.24 -3.28 -19.52
C GLY A 54 12.35 -4.59 -18.71
N GLY A 55 11.72 -5.68 -19.14
CA GLY A 55 11.72 -6.98 -18.46
C GLY A 55 10.77 -7.12 -17.27
N VAL A 56 10.05 -6.06 -16.91
CA VAL A 56 9.12 -5.98 -15.77
C VAL A 56 7.79 -5.39 -16.20
N VAL A 57 6.68 -5.86 -15.62
CA VAL A 57 5.33 -5.40 -15.96
C VAL A 57 4.85 -4.17 -15.17
N SER A 58 5.70 -3.64 -14.28
CA SER A 58 5.44 -2.40 -13.54
C SER A 58 6.78 -1.68 -13.33
N VAL A 59 6.83 -0.39 -13.67
CA VAL A 59 8.04 0.44 -13.52
C VAL A 59 8.56 0.45 -12.07
N ASN A 60 7.67 0.33 -11.08
CA ASN A 60 8.05 0.24 -9.67
C ASN A 60 8.86 -1.02 -9.33
N ARG A 61 8.94 -2.01 -10.23
CA ARG A 61 9.77 -3.23 -10.08
C ARG A 61 11.14 -3.11 -10.75
N ALA A 62 11.39 -2.02 -11.49
CA ALA A 62 12.68 -1.74 -12.11
C ALA A 62 13.62 -1.10 -11.08
N VAL A 63 14.13 -1.89 -10.15
CA VAL A 63 14.97 -1.45 -9.03
C VAL A 63 16.29 -2.25 -8.97
N GLN A 64 17.29 -1.73 -8.25
CA GLN A 64 18.56 -2.40 -8.02
C GLN A 64 18.71 -2.81 -6.53
N PRO A 65 19.17 -4.04 -6.23
CA PRO A 65 19.54 -5.09 -7.17
C PRO A 65 18.35 -5.68 -7.93
N GLU A 66 18.57 -6.16 -9.16
CA GLU A 66 17.56 -6.86 -9.95
C GLU A 66 17.35 -8.28 -9.42
N ILE A 67 16.26 -8.51 -8.72
CA ILE A 67 15.95 -9.79 -8.09
C ILE A 67 14.63 -10.35 -8.64
N VAL A 68 14.63 -11.64 -8.98
CA VAL A 68 13.43 -12.38 -9.38
C VAL A 68 12.99 -13.28 -8.22
N PHE A 69 11.89 -12.94 -7.59
CA PHE A 69 11.29 -13.75 -6.52
C PHE A 69 10.47 -14.90 -7.09
N VAL A 70 10.61 -16.09 -6.49
CA VAL A 70 9.94 -17.32 -6.94
C VAL A 70 9.06 -17.95 -5.87
N LYS A 71 9.20 -17.56 -4.61
CA LYS A 71 8.41 -18.09 -3.49
C LYS A 71 8.19 -17.02 -2.42
N GLY A 72 7.04 -17.04 -1.79
CA GLY A 72 6.73 -16.31 -0.57
C GLY A 72 6.00 -17.21 0.42
N GLN A 73 6.34 -17.14 1.71
CA GLN A 73 5.66 -17.88 2.77
C GLN A 73 5.80 -17.14 4.09
N GLY A 74 4.69 -16.83 4.73
CA GLY A 74 4.69 -16.09 5.98
C GLY A 74 5.39 -14.73 5.84
N ALA A 75 6.42 -14.47 6.63
CA ALA A 75 7.23 -13.25 6.60
C ALA A 75 8.42 -13.31 5.61
N HIS A 76 8.58 -14.39 4.85
CA HIS A 76 9.77 -14.65 4.06
C HIS A 76 9.49 -14.77 2.57
N ILE A 77 10.46 -14.33 1.76
CA ILE A 77 10.48 -14.50 0.31
C ILE A 77 11.79 -15.10 -0.14
N TRP A 78 11.76 -15.82 -1.27
CA TRP A 78 12.95 -16.44 -1.87
C TRP A 78 13.09 -16.01 -3.32
N ASP A 79 14.33 -15.75 -3.73
CA ASP A 79 14.63 -15.44 -5.10
C ASP A 79 14.97 -16.72 -5.93
N ALA A 80 15.14 -16.52 -7.23
CA ALA A 80 15.48 -17.59 -8.17
C ALA A 80 16.88 -18.18 -7.94
N ASP A 81 17.73 -17.46 -7.25
CA ASP A 81 19.10 -17.87 -6.93
C ASP A 81 19.17 -18.68 -5.62
N GLY A 82 18.04 -18.76 -4.87
CA GLY A 82 17.89 -19.52 -3.63
C GLY A 82 18.13 -18.71 -2.37
N ASN A 83 18.35 -17.40 -2.48
CA ASN A 83 18.49 -16.54 -1.31
C ASN A 83 17.14 -16.32 -0.64
N GLN A 84 17.13 -16.33 0.70
CA GLN A 84 15.96 -16.06 1.54
C GLN A 84 16.06 -14.67 2.15
N TYR A 85 14.91 -14.00 2.26
CA TYR A 85 14.82 -12.68 2.83
C TYR A 85 13.66 -12.59 3.83
N ILE A 86 13.85 -11.87 4.95
CA ILE A 86 12.74 -11.37 5.77
C ILE A 86 12.14 -10.18 5.02
N ASP A 87 10.86 -10.27 4.66
CA ASP A 87 10.20 -9.31 3.77
C ASP A 87 9.48 -8.20 4.52
N TYR A 88 10.06 -7.01 4.55
CA TYR A 88 9.41 -5.81 5.09
C TYR A 88 8.76 -4.93 4.00
N HIS A 89 8.83 -5.33 2.73
CA HIS A 89 8.14 -4.62 1.66
C HIS A 89 6.70 -5.12 1.47
N ALA A 90 6.50 -6.42 1.65
CA ALA A 90 5.19 -7.07 1.55
C ALA A 90 4.46 -6.68 0.24
N ALA A 91 5.17 -6.63 -0.90
CA ALA A 91 4.67 -6.25 -2.22
C ALA A 91 3.93 -4.88 -2.25
N PHE A 92 4.51 -3.83 -1.66
CA PHE A 92 3.88 -2.52 -1.41
C PHE A 92 2.78 -2.57 -0.34
N ALA A 93 2.95 -3.45 0.66
CA ALA A 93 2.14 -3.57 1.87
C ALA A 93 0.81 -4.36 1.80
N PRO A 94 0.40 -5.07 0.72
CA PRO A 94 -0.82 -5.87 0.77
C PRO A 94 -0.75 -7.08 1.71
N HIS A 95 0.37 -7.79 1.81
CA HIS A 95 0.49 -9.02 2.62
C HIS A 95 0.53 -8.73 4.12
N PHE A 96 -0.60 -8.26 4.66
CA PHE A 96 -0.70 -7.90 6.08
C PHE A 96 -0.73 -9.11 7.01
N LEU A 97 -1.34 -10.23 6.58
CA LEU A 97 -1.30 -11.50 7.29
C LEU A 97 0.01 -12.28 7.03
N GLY A 98 0.76 -11.90 6.01
CA GLY A 98 1.92 -12.60 5.48
C GLY A 98 1.63 -13.25 4.13
N HIS A 99 2.68 -13.75 3.48
CA HIS A 99 2.56 -14.47 2.21
C HIS A 99 1.86 -15.82 2.41
N ASN A 100 0.90 -16.13 1.52
CA ASN A 100 0.18 -17.41 1.51
C ASN A 100 -0.39 -17.79 2.89
N ASP A 101 -1.05 -16.82 3.55
CA ASP A 101 -1.74 -17.09 4.82
C ASP A 101 -2.72 -18.25 4.63
N PRO A 102 -2.67 -19.29 5.49
CA PRO A 102 -3.47 -20.50 5.29
C PRO A 102 -4.98 -20.24 5.28
N TYR A 103 -5.48 -19.38 6.17
CA TYR A 103 -6.90 -19.08 6.25
C TYR A 103 -7.45 -18.45 4.96
N VAL A 104 -6.69 -17.52 4.38
CA VAL A 104 -7.05 -16.89 3.10
C VAL A 104 -6.89 -17.86 1.93
N THR A 105 -5.80 -18.65 1.93
CA THR A 105 -5.51 -19.64 0.87
C THR A 105 -6.59 -20.72 0.82
N ASP A 106 -7.00 -21.24 1.96
CA ASP A 106 -8.04 -22.30 2.04
C ASP A 106 -9.40 -21.78 1.53
N ALA A 107 -9.77 -20.53 1.85
CA ALA A 107 -10.98 -19.91 1.31
C ALA A 107 -10.95 -19.79 -0.23
N VAL A 108 -9.81 -19.42 -0.79
CA VAL A 108 -9.62 -19.33 -2.26
C VAL A 108 -9.70 -20.72 -2.90
N ILE A 109 -9.03 -21.72 -2.33
CA ILE A 109 -9.07 -23.10 -2.82
C ILE A 109 -10.52 -23.63 -2.78
N SER A 110 -11.25 -23.38 -1.70
CA SER A 110 -12.65 -23.79 -1.56
C SER A 110 -13.53 -23.21 -2.67
N VAL A 111 -13.37 -21.92 -2.99
CA VAL A 111 -14.12 -21.27 -4.09
C VAL A 111 -13.83 -21.93 -5.43
N LEU A 112 -12.57 -22.24 -5.70
CA LEU A 112 -12.17 -22.93 -6.95
C LEU A 112 -12.71 -24.36 -7.02
N GLN A 113 -12.62 -25.13 -5.92
CA GLN A 113 -13.11 -26.49 -5.86
C GLN A 113 -14.63 -26.59 -5.98
N ASN A 114 -15.35 -25.60 -5.47
CA ASN A 114 -16.81 -25.52 -5.58
C ASN A 114 -17.31 -24.99 -6.94
N GLY A 115 -16.42 -24.84 -7.92
CA GLY A 115 -16.76 -24.46 -9.29
C GLY A 115 -17.19 -22.99 -9.44
N ALA A 116 -16.89 -22.14 -8.46
CA ALA A 116 -17.15 -20.71 -8.60
C ALA A 116 -16.17 -20.11 -9.62
N SER A 117 -16.72 -19.58 -10.69
CA SER A 117 -15.98 -18.90 -11.77
C SER A 117 -16.52 -17.49 -11.97
N LEU A 118 -15.89 -16.72 -12.84
CA LEU A 118 -16.43 -15.42 -13.24
C LEU A 118 -17.71 -15.62 -14.05
N PHE A 119 -18.84 -15.19 -13.49
CA PHE A 119 -20.16 -15.35 -14.12
C PHE A 119 -20.61 -14.14 -14.96
N GLY A 120 -19.84 -13.11 -15.10
CA GLY A 120 -20.00 -11.93 -15.98
C GLY A 120 -21.40 -11.45 -16.40
N SER A 121 -22.37 -12.33 -16.42
CA SER A 121 -23.77 -12.08 -16.79
C SER A 121 -24.72 -11.98 -15.59
N GLY A 122 -24.19 -12.07 -14.36
CA GLY A 122 -24.99 -12.04 -13.14
C GLY A 122 -24.15 -11.63 -11.92
N THR A 123 -24.73 -11.76 -10.75
CA THR A 123 -24.09 -11.49 -9.45
C THR A 123 -23.89 -12.79 -8.66
N THR A 124 -23.08 -12.73 -7.61
CA THR A 124 -22.83 -13.84 -6.68
C THR A 124 -23.19 -13.47 -5.26
N GLU A 125 -23.43 -14.47 -4.41
CA GLU A 125 -23.64 -14.25 -2.97
C GLU A 125 -22.40 -13.65 -2.28
N LEU A 126 -21.20 -13.93 -2.80
CA LEU A 126 -19.94 -13.42 -2.27
C LEU A 126 -19.88 -11.88 -2.32
N GLU A 127 -20.42 -11.27 -3.37
CA GLU A 127 -20.46 -9.79 -3.51
C GLU A 127 -21.28 -9.18 -2.38
N GLY A 128 -22.48 -9.73 -2.13
CA GLY A 128 -23.36 -9.28 -1.06
C GLY A 128 -22.74 -9.47 0.32
N HIS A 129 -22.12 -10.63 0.57
CA HIS A 129 -21.46 -10.93 1.84
C HIS A 129 -20.28 -9.99 2.10
N LEU A 130 -19.40 -9.76 1.13
CA LEU A 130 -18.29 -8.80 1.28
C LEU A 130 -18.81 -7.37 1.52
N ALA A 131 -19.85 -6.96 0.78
CA ALA A 131 -20.46 -5.64 0.96
C ALA A 131 -21.05 -5.47 2.36
N GLU A 132 -21.75 -6.48 2.87
CA GLU A 132 -22.30 -6.49 4.22
C GLU A 132 -21.19 -6.38 5.28
N LEU A 133 -20.11 -7.15 5.18
CA LEU A 133 -18.97 -7.08 6.10
C LEU A 133 -18.37 -5.66 6.13
N ILE A 134 -18.14 -5.06 4.97
CA ILE A 134 -17.58 -3.72 4.88
C ILE A 134 -18.52 -2.69 5.50
N CYS A 135 -19.80 -2.66 5.09
CA CYS A 135 -20.77 -1.69 5.60
C CYS A 135 -21.03 -1.85 7.11
N ARG A 136 -21.01 -3.08 7.63
CA ARG A 136 -21.21 -3.36 9.07
C ARG A 136 -20.04 -2.85 9.92
N HIS A 137 -18.80 -2.98 9.44
CA HIS A 137 -17.62 -2.71 10.26
C HIS A 137 -16.97 -1.35 10.00
N ILE A 138 -17.34 -0.68 8.91
CA ILE A 138 -16.78 0.64 8.53
C ILE A 138 -17.90 1.69 8.51
N PRO A 139 -18.09 2.46 9.61
CA PRO A 139 -19.21 3.39 9.72
C PRO A 139 -19.29 4.47 8.65
N ALA A 140 -18.17 4.80 7.99
CA ALA A 140 -18.13 5.74 6.88
C ALA A 140 -18.72 5.17 5.57
N VAL A 141 -19.03 3.87 5.51
CA VAL A 141 -19.49 3.16 4.31
C VAL A 141 -20.92 2.70 4.50
N GLU A 142 -21.86 3.43 3.92
CA GLU A 142 -23.28 3.05 3.85
C GLU A 142 -23.59 2.17 2.63
N SER A 143 -22.77 2.28 1.58
CA SER A 143 -22.84 1.49 0.36
C SER A 143 -21.45 1.37 -0.27
N VAL A 144 -21.20 0.29 -1.02
CA VAL A 144 -19.87 -0.03 -1.59
C VAL A 144 -20.00 -0.59 -3.00
N GLN A 145 -18.98 -0.32 -3.82
CA GLN A 145 -18.76 -0.93 -5.13
C GLN A 145 -17.36 -1.56 -5.17
N PHE A 146 -17.22 -2.68 -5.89
CA PHE A 146 -15.95 -3.39 -6.02
C PHE A 146 -15.31 -3.17 -7.40
N LEU A 147 -13.99 -3.07 -7.40
CA LEU A 147 -13.13 -2.89 -8.55
C LEU A 147 -11.88 -3.79 -8.38
N ASN A 148 -10.96 -3.76 -9.33
CA ASN A 148 -9.81 -4.67 -9.29
C ASN A 148 -8.56 -4.01 -8.69
N THR A 149 -8.43 -2.69 -8.81
CA THR A 149 -7.26 -1.92 -8.33
C THR A 149 -7.66 -0.65 -7.61
N GLY A 150 -6.79 -0.19 -6.68
CA GLY A 150 -6.97 1.10 -6.02
C GLY A 150 -7.06 2.27 -7.01
N SER A 151 -6.32 2.21 -8.13
CA SER A 151 -6.35 3.25 -9.16
C SER A 151 -7.70 3.34 -9.88
N GLU A 152 -8.36 2.20 -10.16
CA GLU A 152 -9.73 2.21 -10.67
C GLU A 152 -10.70 2.80 -9.65
N ALA A 153 -10.52 2.47 -8.38
CA ALA A 153 -11.40 2.94 -7.32
C ALA A 153 -11.25 4.46 -7.07
N THR A 154 -10.02 4.99 -7.06
CA THR A 154 -9.80 6.44 -6.94
C THR A 154 -10.28 7.21 -8.17
N TYR A 155 -10.11 6.64 -9.38
CA TYR A 155 -10.65 7.21 -10.60
C TYR A 155 -12.17 7.34 -10.54
N GLN A 156 -12.86 6.27 -10.12
CA GLN A 156 -14.32 6.29 -9.98
C GLN A 156 -14.79 7.22 -8.85
N ALA A 157 -14.04 7.33 -7.76
CA ALA A 157 -14.34 8.27 -6.67
C ALA A 157 -14.29 9.73 -7.15
N ILE A 158 -13.27 10.11 -7.92
CA ILE A 158 -13.13 11.46 -8.49
C ILE A 158 -14.23 11.71 -9.53
N ARG A 159 -14.50 10.75 -10.42
CA ARG A 159 -15.59 10.86 -11.40
C ARG A 159 -16.94 11.05 -10.72
N LEU A 160 -17.21 10.28 -9.67
CA LEU A 160 -18.43 10.41 -8.87
C LEU A 160 -18.52 11.79 -8.22
N ALA A 161 -17.42 12.27 -7.62
CA ALA A 161 -17.37 13.58 -7.00
C ALA A 161 -17.66 14.72 -8.00
N ARG A 162 -17.06 14.67 -9.20
CA ARG A 162 -17.37 15.62 -10.29
C ARG A 162 -18.85 15.58 -10.70
N ALA A 163 -19.39 14.38 -10.86
CA ALA A 163 -20.79 14.23 -11.25
C ALA A 163 -21.76 14.81 -10.21
N VAL A 164 -21.57 14.50 -8.94
CA VAL A 164 -22.50 14.94 -7.87
C VAL A 164 -22.38 16.41 -7.52
N THR A 165 -21.20 17.02 -7.73
CA THR A 165 -20.98 18.45 -7.45
C THR A 165 -21.23 19.35 -8.66
N GLY A 166 -21.17 18.80 -9.87
CA GLY A 166 -21.16 19.58 -11.12
C GLY A 166 -19.93 20.48 -11.28
N ARG A 167 -18.80 20.11 -10.63
CA ARG A 167 -17.54 20.84 -10.64
C ARG A 167 -16.42 19.96 -11.17
N ASP A 168 -15.31 20.55 -11.65
CA ASP A 168 -14.26 19.81 -12.35
C ASP A 168 -12.93 19.74 -11.58
N HIS A 169 -12.61 20.75 -10.78
CA HIS A 169 -11.30 20.87 -10.14
C HIS A 169 -11.16 19.97 -8.93
N ILE A 170 -9.94 19.43 -8.74
CA ILE A 170 -9.61 18.57 -7.57
C ILE A 170 -8.32 19.02 -6.89
N VAL A 171 -8.22 18.74 -5.60
CA VAL A 171 -7.02 18.95 -4.80
C VAL A 171 -6.35 17.62 -4.51
N VAL A 172 -5.04 17.55 -4.71
CA VAL A 172 -4.18 16.39 -4.42
C VAL A 172 -2.99 16.79 -3.56
N MET A 173 -2.36 15.82 -2.87
CA MET A 173 -1.22 16.09 -1.99
C MET A 173 0.10 15.77 -2.66
N GLN A 174 1.08 16.67 -2.58
CA GLN A 174 2.45 16.35 -2.96
C GLN A 174 3.00 15.19 -2.14
N GLY A 175 3.69 14.25 -2.78
CA GLY A 175 4.20 13.04 -2.15
C GLY A 175 3.15 11.95 -1.95
N GLY A 176 1.87 12.23 -2.11
CA GLY A 176 0.77 11.25 -2.07
C GLY A 176 0.75 10.36 -3.31
N TYR A 177 0.31 9.12 -3.15
CA TYR A 177 0.09 8.21 -4.28
C TYR A 177 -1.34 7.68 -4.26
N ASN A 178 -2.15 8.15 -5.20
CA ASN A 178 -3.57 7.82 -5.30
C ASN A 178 -3.93 7.03 -6.57
N GLY A 179 -2.93 6.53 -7.29
CA GLY A 179 -3.13 5.74 -8.50
C GLY A 179 -2.28 6.21 -9.68
N TRP A 180 -2.53 5.59 -10.84
CA TRP A 180 -1.78 5.82 -12.07
C TRP A 180 -2.54 6.63 -13.13
N HIS A 181 -3.80 7.02 -12.88
CA HIS A 181 -4.62 7.78 -13.83
C HIS A 181 -4.30 9.28 -13.80
N ASP A 182 -4.70 9.98 -14.84
CA ASP A 182 -4.29 11.36 -15.14
C ASP A 182 -4.62 12.37 -14.04
N ASP A 183 -5.69 12.14 -13.25
CA ASP A 183 -6.08 13.02 -12.14
C ASP A 183 -5.08 13.00 -10.97
N VAL A 184 -4.24 11.97 -10.83
CA VAL A 184 -3.40 11.77 -9.63
C VAL A 184 -1.94 11.39 -9.96
N SER A 185 -1.62 11.25 -11.25
CA SER A 185 -0.26 10.87 -11.72
C SER A 185 0.69 12.09 -11.76
N CYS A 186 0.79 12.80 -10.64
CA CYS A 186 1.62 14.00 -10.53
C CYS A 186 2.28 14.14 -9.16
N ASN A 187 3.29 14.98 -9.07
CA ASN A 187 3.91 15.49 -7.84
C ASN A 187 4.22 14.43 -6.78
N LEU A 188 4.67 13.23 -7.20
CA LEU A 188 4.87 12.09 -6.30
C LEU A 188 6.12 12.25 -5.43
N MET A 189 7.30 12.15 -6.02
CA MET A 189 8.61 12.39 -5.39
C MET A 189 9.40 13.38 -6.26
N THR A 190 8.76 14.45 -6.64
CA THR A 190 9.33 15.44 -7.55
C THR A 190 10.39 16.25 -6.82
N PRO A 191 11.61 16.41 -7.40
CA PRO A 191 12.69 17.18 -6.81
C PRO A 191 12.31 18.64 -6.54
N LEU A 192 12.90 19.23 -5.49
CA LEU A 192 12.57 20.60 -5.05
C LEU A 192 12.91 21.69 -6.08
N ASP A 193 13.97 21.49 -6.89
CA ASP A 193 14.34 22.38 -7.99
C ASP A 193 13.30 22.40 -9.12
N VAL A 194 12.48 21.36 -9.23
CA VAL A 194 11.38 21.27 -10.21
C VAL A 194 10.08 21.87 -9.67
N ILE A 195 9.72 21.58 -8.42
CA ILE A 195 8.46 22.06 -7.83
C ILE A 195 8.57 23.48 -7.26
N GLY A 196 9.80 23.97 -7.05
CA GLY A 196 10.07 25.31 -6.49
C GLY A 196 10.00 25.38 -4.98
N PRO A 197 10.09 26.60 -4.41
CA PRO A 197 10.11 26.80 -2.96
C PRO A 197 8.76 26.43 -2.31
N ARG A 198 8.79 26.21 -1.00
CA ARG A 198 7.56 25.98 -0.22
C ARG A 198 6.60 27.17 -0.32
N LEU A 199 5.36 26.87 -0.67
CA LEU A 199 4.24 27.84 -0.70
C LEU A 199 3.21 27.45 0.38
N SER A 200 2.76 28.41 1.17
CA SER A 200 1.64 28.27 2.12
C SER A 200 1.12 29.66 2.52
N PRO A 201 -0.14 30.04 2.19
CA PRO A 201 -1.03 29.29 1.31
C PRO A 201 -0.58 29.32 -0.15
N GLY A 202 -0.88 28.26 -0.90
CA GLY A 202 -0.58 28.18 -2.32
C GLY A 202 -0.83 26.82 -2.93
N GLU A 203 -0.70 26.78 -4.24
CA GLU A 203 -0.74 25.56 -5.05
C GLU A 203 0.53 25.45 -5.89
N TYR A 204 0.88 24.23 -6.27
CA TYR A 204 2.05 23.95 -7.11
C TYR A 204 1.62 23.59 -8.52
N PRO A 205 2.50 23.77 -9.52
CA PRO A 205 2.20 23.28 -10.86
C PRO A 205 2.00 21.76 -10.84
N TYR A 206 1.11 21.28 -11.70
CA TYR A 206 0.96 19.87 -11.97
C TYR A 206 2.23 19.37 -12.69
N ILE A 207 3.05 18.59 -12.02
CA ILE A 207 4.25 17.98 -12.60
C ILE A 207 3.93 16.51 -12.89
N PRO A 208 3.69 16.13 -14.17
CA PRO A 208 3.30 14.78 -14.53
C PRO A 208 4.44 13.78 -14.27
N ILE A 209 4.10 12.61 -13.74
CA ILE A 209 5.03 11.47 -13.61
C ILE A 209 4.97 10.53 -14.83
N SER A 210 4.13 10.84 -15.80
CA SER A 210 3.96 10.09 -17.05
C SER A 210 3.82 11.04 -18.24
N ALA A 211 4.43 10.66 -19.35
CA ALA A 211 4.09 11.26 -20.63
C ALA A 211 2.66 10.89 -21.06
N GLY A 212 2.06 11.70 -21.93
CA GLY A 212 0.75 11.44 -22.54
C GLY A 212 -0.46 12.00 -21.79
N ILE A 213 -0.29 12.66 -20.65
CA ILE A 213 -1.35 13.33 -19.91
C ILE A 213 -1.72 14.64 -20.62
N PRO A 214 -2.99 14.87 -21.04
CA PRO A 214 -3.41 16.09 -21.73
C PRO A 214 -3.19 17.35 -20.88
N ARG A 215 -2.78 18.44 -21.51
CA ARG A 215 -2.53 19.73 -20.81
C ARG A 215 -3.78 20.30 -20.18
N GLU A 216 -4.92 20.16 -20.86
CA GLU A 216 -6.22 20.62 -20.38
C GLU A 216 -6.60 19.88 -19.09
N HIS A 217 -6.26 18.60 -18.99
CA HIS A 217 -6.50 17.79 -17.80
C HIS A 217 -5.67 18.27 -16.60
N GLN A 218 -4.40 18.61 -16.86
CA GLN A 218 -3.48 19.10 -15.83
C GLN A 218 -3.98 20.39 -15.15
N GLN A 219 -4.75 21.22 -15.85
CA GLN A 219 -5.31 22.48 -15.31
C GLN A 219 -6.43 22.26 -14.28
N LEU A 220 -6.97 21.05 -14.21
CA LEU A 220 -8.06 20.69 -13.29
C LEU A 220 -7.56 20.12 -11.95
N VAL A 221 -6.23 19.95 -11.80
CA VAL A 221 -5.64 19.29 -10.65
C VAL A 221 -4.69 20.24 -9.92
N HIS A 222 -4.91 20.42 -8.63
CA HIS A 222 -4.19 21.39 -7.79
C HIS A 222 -3.37 20.67 -6.71
N PRO A 223 -2.07 20.42 -6.94
CA PRO A 223 -1.19 19.86 -5.93
C PRO A 223 -0.89 20.88 -4.82
N ILE A 224 -1.04 20.47 -3.57
CA ILE A 224 -0.70 21.27 -2.38
C ILE A 224 0.15 20.44 -1.41
N ASN A 225 0.73 21.06 -0.40
CA ASN A 225 1.39 20.33 0.68
C ASN A 225 0.38 19.62 1.58
N PHE A 226 0.74 18.44 2.05
CA PHE A 226 0.06 17.80 3.15
C PHE A 226 0.21 18.63 4.43
N ASN A 227 -0.72 18.53 5.37
CA ASN A 227 -0.74 19.32 6.60
C ASN A 227 -0.92 20.84 6.41
N ASP A 228 -1.49 21.27 5.29
CA ASP A 228 -1.69 22.68 4.95
C ASP A 228 -3.17 22.99 4.62
N LEU A 229 -3.95 23.36 5.64
CA LEU A 229 -5.35 23.71 5.49
C LEU A 229 -5.55 25.08 4.78
N GLU A 230 -4.60 25.99 4.92
CA GLU A 230 -4.67 27.31 4.29
C GLU A 230 -4.58 27.20 2.77
N SER A 231 -3.74 26.29 2.28
CA SER A 231 -3.64 25.98 0.84
C SER A 231 -4.91 25.33 0.30
N VAL A 232 -5.60 24.47 1.06
CA VAL A 232 -6.92 23.95 0.67
C VAL A 232 -7.93 25.08 0.50
N GLU A 233 -8.00 25.99 1.46
CA GLU A 233 -8.91 27.13 1.40
C GLU A 233 -8.57 28.08 0.24
N TYR A 234 -7.29 28.34 -0.01
CA TYR A 234 -6.81 29.12 -1.14
C TYR A 234 -7.27 28.55 -2.49
N VAL A 235 -7.15 27.23 -2.70
CA VAL A 235 -7.61 26.57 -3.94
C VAL A 235 -9.14 26.68 -4.06
N CYS A 236 -9.88 26.41 -2.98
CA CYS A 236 -11.34 26.50 -2.98
C CYS A 236 -11.88 27.92 -3.26
N GLN A 237 -11.12 28.97 -2.89
CA GLN A 237 -11.47 30.37 -3.23
C GLN A 237 -11.29 30.69 -4.72
N LYS A 238 -10.32 30.01 -5.37
CA LYS A 238 -9.98 30.26 -6.78
C LYS A 238 -10.77 29.42 -7.77
N TYR A 239 -11.11 28.18 -7.39
CA TYR A 239 -11.63 27.18 -8.31
C TYR A 239 -12.87 26.45 -7.76
N PRO A 240 -13.83 26.13 -8.63
CA PRO A 240 -14.99 25.30 -8.25
C PRO A 240 -14.53 23.86 -7.98
N THR A 241 -14.07 23.60 -6.76
CA THR A 241 -13.47 22.32 -6.35
C THR A 241 -14.54 21.26 -6.19
N ALA A 242 -14.41 20.14 -6.94
CA ALA A 242 -15.26 18.96 -6.87
C ALA A 242 -14.87 18.05 -5.71
N ALA A 243 -13.57 17.81 -5.54
CA ALA A 243 -13.06 16.89 -4.54
C ALA A 243 -11.69 17.30 -4.00
N LEU A 244 -11.39 16.82 -2.80
CA LEU A 244 -10.04 16.68 -2.30
C LEU A 244 -9.80 15.19 -2.03
N ILE A 245 -8.70 14.64 -2.59
CA ILE A 245 -8.27 13.27 -2.33
C ILE A 245 -6.93 13.27 -1.60
N THR A 246 -6.84 12.46 -0.52
CA THR A 246 -5.61 12.31 0.25
C THR A 246 -5.51 10.94 0.90
N GLU A 247 -4.30 10.40 1.03
CA GLU A 247 -4.01 9.39 2.05
C GLU A 247 -4.18 10.04 3.44
N PRO A 248 -4.69 9.35 4.45
CA PRO A 248 -4.79 9.93 5.81
C PRO A 248 -3.43 9.97 6.53
N ILE A 249 -2.49 9.15 6.12
CA ILE A 249 -1.05 9.17 6.40
C ILE A 249 -0.37 9.00 5.04
N LEU A 250 0.57 9.85 4.66
CA LEU A 250 1.32 9.64 3.43
C LEU A 250 2.26 8.44 3.63
N GLN A 251 1.84 7.27 3.12
CA GLN A 251 2.60 6.02 3.27
C GLN A 251 3.41 5.63 2.03
N ASN A 252 3.26 6.34 0.93
CA ASN A 252 4.11 6.12 -0.22
C ASN A 252 5.54 6.68 -0.03
N ILE A 253 5.68 7.70 0.78
CA ILE A 253 6.95 8.35 1.14
C ILE A 253 7.31 8.12 2.62
N GLY A 254 7.07 6.91 3.11
CA GLY A 254 7.32 6.49 4.49
C GLY A 254 6.09 6.58 5.38
N ILE A 255 6.18 7.31 6.48
CA ILE A 255 5.10 7.51 7.47
C ILE A 255 5.03 9.00 7.81
N ILE A 256 4.41 9.81 6.94
CA ILE A 256 4.16 11.22 7.26
C ILE A 256 2.75 11.32 7.84
N LYS A 257 2.68 11.60 9.15
CA LYS A 257 1.41 11.65 9.89
C LYS A 257 0.69 13.00 9.70
N PRO A 258 -0.65 12.99 9.74
CA PRO A 258 -1.39 14.22 9.82
C PRO A 258 -1.07 14.95 11.14
N SER A 259 -0.90 16.27 11.06
CA SER A 259 -0.82 17.14 12.24
C SER A 259 -2.14 17.07 13.02
N THR A 260 -2.07 17.32 14.32
CA THR A 260 -3.26 17.31 15.18
C THR A 260 -4.35 18.23 14.62
N GLY A 261 -5.52 17.66 14.38
CA GLY A 261 -6.67 18.39 13.86
C GLY A 261 -6.69 18.61 12.33
N TYR A 262 -5.68 18.17 11.59
CA TYR A 262 -5.62 18.36 10.13
C TYR A 262 -6.77 17.65 9.40
N LEU A 263 -6.96 16.35 9.62
CA LEU A 263 -8.04 15.60 8.97
C LEU A 263 -9.43 16.14 9.33
N GLN A 264 -9.64 16.55 10.60
CA GLN A 264 -10.87 17.22 11.03
C GLN A 264 -11.02 18.59 10.35
N GLY A 265 -9.90 19.29 10.11
CA GLY A 265 -9.87 20.54 9.34
C GLY A 265 -10.33 20.34 7.91
N LEU A 266 -9.83 19.27 7.23
CA LEU A 266 -10.28 18.90 5.89
C LEU A 266 -11.80 18.63 5.86
N ARG A 267 -12.33 17.91 6.86
CA ARG A 267 -13.78 17.67 6.95
C ARG A 267 -14.57 18.99 7.06
N ARG A 268 -14.15 19.90 7.95
CA ARG A 268 -14.80 21.23 8.09
C ARG A 268 -14.74 22.04 6.80
N LEU A 269 -13.60 22.04 6.10
CA LEU A 269 -13.48 22.73 4.82
C LEU A 269 -14.36 22.11 3.74
N ALA A 270 -14.46 20.78 3.69
CA ALA A 270 -15.35 20.10 2.77
C ALA A 270 -16.83 20.45 3.04
N ASP A 271 -17.24 20.51 4.30
CA ASP A 271 -18.58 20.91 4.67
C ASP A 271 -18.87 22.39 4.31
N ARG A 272 -17.88 23.27 4.49
CA ARG A 272 -18.00 24.71 4.18
C ARG A 272 -18.04 25.00 2.69
N TRP A 273 -17.16 24.37 1.92
CA TRP A 273 -16.99 24.64 0.49
C TRP A 273 -17.81 23.70 -0.40
N GLY A 274 -18.35 22.64 0.15
CA GLY A 274 -19.19 21.67 -0.54
C GLY A 274 -18.45 20.80 -1.55
N PHE A 275 -17.16 20.53 -1.33
CA PHE A 275 -16.42 19.52 -2.10
C PHE A 275 -16.55 18.14 -1.44
N VAL A 276 -16.34 17.09 -2.22
CA VAL A 276 -16.33 15.70 -1.73
C VAL A 276 -14.98 15.39 -1.11
N LEU A 277 -14.95 15.04 0.17
CA LEU A 277 -13.74 14.58 0.85
C LEU A 277 -13.55 13.07 0.58
N ILE A 278 -12.52 12.74 -0.19
CA ILE A 278 -12.11 11.36 -0.52
C ILE A 278 -10.89 11.00 0.32
N ILE A 279 -11.02 10.02 1.21
CA ILE A 279 -9.87 9.46 1.92
C ILE A 279 -9.43 8.17 1.25
N ASP A 280 -8.20 8.16 0.77
CA ASP A 280 -7.57 7.00 0.16
C ASP A 280 -6.94 6.11 1.25
N GLU A 281 -7.67 5.07 1.61
CA GLU A 281 -7.24 4.04 2.57
C GLU A 281 -6.68 2.79 1.87
N VAL A 282 -6.31 2.87 0.60
CA VAL A 282 -5.74 1.73 -0.15
C VAL A 282 -4.51 1.16 0.56
N LYS A 283 -3.72 2.00 1.22
CA LYS A 283 -2.51 1.56 1.96
C LYS A 283 -2.71 1.48 3.47
N THR A 284 -3.56 2.31 4.03
CA THR A 284 -3.81 2.45 5.47
C THR A 284 -4.99 1.60 5.94
N GLY A 285 -5.98 1.36 5.09
CA GLY A 285 -7.18 0.56 5.38
C GLY A 285 -6.84 -0.88 5.72
N PHE A 286 -7.60 -1.46 6.63
CA PHE A 286 -7.43 -2.81 7.19
C PHE A 286 -6.07 -3.06 7.86
N ARG A 287 -5.04 -2.27 7.56
CA ARG A 287 -3.71 -2.36 8.18
C ARG A 287 -3.68 -1.71 9.57
N HIS A 288 -4.32 -0.55 9.74
CA HIS A 288 -4.36 0.18 11.02
C HIS A 288 -5.64 -0.09 11.81
N GLY A 289 -6.48 -0.97 11.34
CA GLY A 289 -7.76 -1.40 11.91
C GLY A 289 -8.82 -1.58 10.83
N ILE A 290 -9.90 -2.27 11.18
CA ILE A 290 -11.09 -2.33 10.33
C ILE A 290 -11.67 -0.91 10.26
N GLY A 291 -11.69 -0.32 9.07
CA GLY A 291 -12.13 1.06 8.86
C GLY A 291 -11.00 2.08 8.69
N GLY A 292 -9.75 1.60 8.72
CA GLY A 292 -8.58 2.40 8.36
C GLY A 292 -8.21 3.46 9.39
N TYR A 293 -7.32 4.37 8.98
CA TYR A 293 -6.81 5.43 9.84
C TYR A 293 -7.81 6.58 10.02
N ALA A 294 -8.68 6.85 9.05
CA ALA A 294 -9.73 7.86 9.21
C ALA A 294 -10.63 7.59 10.41
N LYS A 295 -10.97 6.31 10.66
CA LYS A 295 -11.71 5.89 11.86
C LYS A 295 -10.92 6.17 13.14
N ILE A 296 -9.62 5.88 13.17
CA ILE A 296 -8.75 6.17 14.32
C ILE A 296 -8.68 7.67 14.59
N ALA A 297 -8.60 8.48 13.53
CA ALA A 297 -8.59 9.94 13.61
C ALA A 297 -9.97 10.56 13.92
N GLY A 298 -11.03 9.76 13.97
CA GLY A 298 -12.39 10.25 14.23
C GLY A 298 -12.96 11.13 13.11
N VAL A 299 -12.59 10.86 11.86
CA VAL A 299 -13.05 11.61 10.67
C VAL A 299 -13.89 10.72 9.77
N THR A 300 -15.06 11.21 9.37
CA THR A 300 -15.95 10.55 8.41
C THR A 300 -15.82 11.20 7.05
N PRO A 301 -15.16 10.58 6.06
CA PRO A 301 -15.09 11.07 4.70
C PRO A 301 -16.47 10.96 4.01
N ASP A 302 -16.60 11.60 2.84
CA ASP A 302 -17.75 11.41 1.97
C ASP A 302 -17.63 10.13 1.17
N LEU A 303 -16.41 9.86 0.66
CA LEU A 303 -16.01 8.64 -0.03
C LEU A 303 -14.70 8.11 0.54
N VAL A 304 -14.55 6.80 0.55
CA VAL A 304 -13.34 6.11 0.99
C VAL A 304 -12.99 4.99 0.02
N VAL A 305 -11.69 4.83 -0.24
CA VAL A 305 -11.18 3.80 -1.15
C VAL A 305 -10.32 2.81 -0.37
N PHE A 306 -10.53 1.51 -0.60
CA PHE A 306 -9.76 0.42 0.00
C PHE A 306 -9.14 -0.48 -1.05
N GLY A 307 -8.12 -1.24 -0.65
CA GLY A 307 -7.44 -2.24 -1.49
C GLY A 307 -6.37 -2.97 -0.68
N LYS A 308 -5.35 -3.49 -1.37
CA LYS A 308 -4.15 -4.09 -0.74
C LYS A 308 -4.45 -5.05 0.42
N ALA A 309 -4.28 -4.59 1.67
CA ALA A 309 -4.47 -5.41 2.87
C ALA A 309 -5.90 -5.93 3.04
N MET A 310 -6.89 -5.36 2.34
CA MET A 310 -8.27 -5.84 2.35
C MET A 310 -8.40 -7.31 1.92
N ALA A 311 -7.54 -7.77 1.01
CA ALA A 311 -7.57 -9.13 0.48
C ALA A 311 -6.19 -9.82 0.53
N ASN A 312 -5.31 -9.38 1.41
CA ASN A 312 -3.97 -9.95 1.63
C ASN A 312 -3.18 -10.23 0.34
N GLY A 313 -3.26 -9.32 -0.65
CA GLY A 313 -2.50 -9.39 -1.91
C GLY A 313 -3.30 -9.84 -3.13
N TYR A 314 -4.53 -10.30 -2.99
CA TYR A 314 -5.40 -10.58 -4.13
C TYR A 314 -5.93 -9.29 -4.78
N PRO A 315 -6.12 -9.25 -6.11
CA PRO A 315 -6.48 -8.04 -6.85
C PRO A 315 -7.96 -7.70 -6.68
N ILE A 316 -8.26 -6.88 -5.68
CA ILE A 316 -9.57 -6.28 -5.45
C ILE A 316 -9.39 -4.92 -4.76
N ALA A 317 -10.29 -3.99 -5.06
CA ALA A 317 -10.44 -2.72 -4.40
C ALA A 317 -11.92 -2.42 -4.14
N ALA A 318 -12.19 -1.51 -3.22
CA ALA A 318 -13.54 -1.07 -2.91
C ALA A 318 -13.60 0.45 -2.89
N LEU A 319 -14.67 0.99 -3.46
CA LEU A 319 -15.10 2.37 -3.32
C LEU A 319 -16.36 2.36 -2.46
N GLY A 320 -16.31 2.95 -1.28
CA GLY A 320 -17.43 3.06 -0.36
C GLY A 320 -17.71 4.49 0.05
N GLY A 321 -18.89 4.74 0.59
CA GLY A 321 -19.23 6.06 1.10
C GLY A 321 -20.70 6.22 1.42
N LYS A 322 -21.11 7.49 1.56
CA LYS A 322 -22.51 7.86 1.85
C LYS A 322 -23.44 7.36 0.74
N LYS A 323 -24.52 6.69 1.11
CA LYS A 323 -25.48 6.12 0.17
C LYS A 323 -25.98 7.14 -0.86
N LYS A 324 -26.27 8.37 -0.43
CA LYS A 324 -26.74 9.45 -1.32
C LYS A 324 -25.77 9.78 -2.48
N LEU A 325 -24.46 9.52 -2.30
CA LEU A 325 -23.44 9.67 -3.35
C LEU A 325 -23.35 8.40 -4.19
N MET A 326 -23.29 7.25 -3.54
CA MET A 326 -23.15 5.95 -4.20
C MET A 326 -24.35 5.61 -5.11
N ASP A 327 -25.56 6.10 -4.78
CA ASP A 327 -26.76 5.90 -5.61
C ASP A 327 -26.65 6.55 -7.00
N TRP A 328 -25.67 7.43 -7.26
CA TRP A 328 -25.41 7.97 -8.60
C TRP A 328 -24.91 6.92 -9.60
N PHE A 329 -24.38 5.79 -9.15
CA PHE A 329 -24.06 4.67 -10.02
C PHE A 329 -25.31 3.98 -10.61
N VAL A 330 -26.45 4.13 -9.95
CA VAL A 330 -27.75 3.58 -10.37
C VAL A 330 -28.79 4.68 -10.53
N HIS A 331 -28.36 5.92 -10.78
CA HIS A 331 -29.28 7.07 -10.91
C HIS A 331 -30.30 6.81 -12.03
N PRO A 332 -31.62 7.06 -11.79
CA PRO A 332 -32.66 6.79 -12.77
C PRO A 332 -32.54 7.64 -14.04
N ASP A 333 -32.04 8.89 -13.91
CA ASP A 333 -31.73 9.74 -15.04
C ASP A 333 -30.37 9.34 -15.64
N PRO A 334 -30.33 8.83 -16.89
CA PRO A 334 -29.08 8.39 -17.52
C PRO A 334 -28.03 9.52 -17.68
N SER A 335 -28.45 10.78 -17.79
CA SER A 335 -27.54 11.93 -17.93
C SER A 335 -26.75 12.23 -16.65
N LYS A 336 -27.23 11.74 -15.50
CA LYS A 336 -26.60 11.88 -14.19
C LYS A 336 -25.90 10.60 -13.74
N ARG A 337 -26.21 9.48 -14.40
CA ARG A 337 -25.67 8.18 -13.99
C ARG A 337 -24.17 8.10 -14.24
N VAL A 338 -23.41 7.82 -13.20
CA VAL A 338 -21.98 7.53 -13.30
C VAL A 338 -21.80 6.10 -13.76
N LEU A 339 -21.10 5.91 -14.89
CA LEU A 339 -20.80 4.57 -15.39
C LEU A 339 -19.75 3.89 -14.52
N LEU A 340 -20.12 2.78 -13.91
CA LEU A 340 -19.19 1.84 -13.30
C LEU A 340 -19.35 0.49 -14.00
N ALA A 341 -18.28 0.04 -14.66
CA ALA A 341 -18.24 -1.23 -15.38
C ALA A 341 -16.85 -1.85 -15.24
N GLY A 342 -16.80 -3.17 -15.26
CA GLY A 342 -15.53 -3.92 -15.20
C GLY A 342 -15.83 -5.41 -15.23
N THR A 343 -15.33 -6.12 -16.24
CA THR A 343 -15.55 -7.55 -16.42
C THR A 343 -15.16 -8.37 -15.17
N TYR A 344 -14.11 -7.95 -14.49
CA TYR A 344 -13.56 -8.68 -13.34
C TYR A 344 -13.96 -8.11 -11.98
N ASN A 345 -14.86 -7.11 -11.95
CA ASN A 345 -15.33 -6.55 -10.68
C ASN A 345 -16.01 -7.65 -9.84
N ALA A 346 -15.63 -7.73 -8.56
CA ALA A 346 -16.08 -8.78 -7.64
C ALA A 346 -15.83 -10.22 -8.16
N HIS A 347 -14.72 -10.45 -8.85
CA HIS A 347 -14.32 -11.82 -9.23
C HIS A 347 -14.32 -12.73 -7.99
N PRO A 348 -14.92 -13.94 -8.03
CA PRO A 348 -15.09 -14.80 -6.84
C PRO A 348 -13.82 -15.06 -6.03
N VAL A 349 -12.68 -15.28 -6.70
CA VAL A 349 -11.40 -15.58 -6.04
C VAL A 349 -10.93 -14.42 -5.14
N PRO A 350 -10.68 -13.20 -5.63
CA PRO A 350 -10.28 -12.10 -4.76
C PRO A 350 -11.37 -11.66 -3.79
N THR A 351 -12.66 -11.88 -4.11
CA THR A 351 -13.77 -11.60 -3.19
C THR A 351 -13.74 -12.55 -2.00
N ALA A 352 -13.54 -13.85 -2.21
CA ALA A 352 -13.39 -14.82 -1.13
C ALA A 352 -12.13 -14.54 -0.29
N ALA A 353 -11.02 -14.16 -0.93
CA ALA A 353 -9.82 -13.75 -0.21
C ALA A 353 -10.05 -12.52 0.67
N ALA A 354 -10.84 -11.53 0.19
CA ALA A 354 -11.19 -10.34 0.97
C ALA A 354 -12.09 -10.69 2.16
N ILE A 355 -13.11 -11.52 1.97
CA ILE A 355 -13.97 -12.01 3.05
C ILE A 355 -13.13 -12.69 4.12
N ALA A 356 -12.33 -13.69 3.74
CA ALA A 356 -11.48 -14.43 4.67
C ALA A 356 -10.47 -13.53 5.38
N THR A 357 -9.89 -12.57 4.68
CA THR A 357 -8.97 -11.59 5.29
C THR A 357 -9.68 -10.76 6.35
N ILE A 358 -10.85 -10.20 6.05
CA ILE A 358 -11.61 -9.37 7.00
C ILE A 358 -12.05 -10.20 8.22
N GLU A 359 -12.57 -11.41 7.99
CA GLU A 359 -12.93 -12.34 9.08
C GLU A 359 -11.70 -12.65 9.96
N ARG A 360 -10.55 -12.96 9.36
CA ARG A 360 -9.31 -13.23 10.11
C ARG A 360 -8.87 -12.03 10.95
N LEU A 361 -9.03 -10.81 10.44
CA LEU A 361 -8.73 -9.58 11.18
C LEU A 361 -9.68 -9.32 12.35
N LEU A 362 -10.91 -9.81 12.27
CA LEU A 362 -11.93 -9.71 13.34
C LEU A 362 -11.77 -10.77 14.42
N MET A 363 -11.11 -11.89 14.13
CA MET A 363 -10.95 -13.00 15.06
C MET A 363 -10.21 -12.61 16.33
N ASN A 364 -10.55 -13.31 17.44
CA ASN A 364 -9.85 -13.22 18.72
C ASN A 364 -9.64 -11.77 19.19
N ASP A 365 -10.68 -10.95 19.02
CA ASP A 365 -10.67 -9.55 19.46
C ASP A 365 -9.58 -8.70 18.79
N GLY A 366 -9.25 -9.02 17.53
CA GLY A 366 -8.21 -8.32 16.76
C GLY A 366 -6.78 -8.70 17.16
N GLU A 367 -6.53 -9.98 17.42
CA GLU A 367 -5.20 -10.48 17.78
C GLU A 367 -4.13 -10.09 16.77
N VAL A 368 -4.47 -10.04 15.47
CA VAL A 368 -3.57 -9.61 14.38
C VAL A 368 -3.03 -8.22 14.68
N TYR A 369 -3.90 -7.28 15.02
CA TYR A 369 -3.50 -5.90 15.33
C TYR A 369 -2.65 -5.80 16.58
N ARG A 370 -2.98 -6.54 17.65
CA ARG A 370 -2.18 -6.56 18.88
C ARG A 370 -0.80 -7.13 18.65
N HIS A 371 -0.69 -8.20 17.87
CA HIS A 371 0.58 -8.84 17.54
C HIS A 371 1.49 -7.87 16.75
N VAL A 372 1.00 -7.31 15.64
CA VAL A 372 1.82 -6.40 14.81
C VAL A 372 2.15 -5.10 15.52
N GLU A 373 1.28 -4.60 16.41
CA GLU A 373 1.58 -3.44 17.26
C GLU A 373 2.72 -3.73 18.23
N SER A 374 2.73 -4.91 18.86
CA SER A 374 3.79 -5.36 19.74
C SER A 374 5.13 -5.46 19.02
N LEU A 375 5.16 -6.10 17.85
CA LEU A 375 6.37 -6.22 17.03
C LEU A 375 6.83 -4.85 16.49
N GLY A 376 5.88 -4.01 16.05
CA GLY A 376 6.17 -2.65 15.59
C GLY A 376 6.82 -1.79 16.67
N ARG A 377 6.34 -1.88 17.92
CA ARG A 377 6.92 -1.19 19.06
C ARG A 377 8.35 -1.69 19.35
N LYS A 378 8.55 -3.01 19.38
CA LYS A 378 9.89 -3.61 19.56
C LYS A 378 10.86 -3.16 18.45
N MET A 379 10.41 -3.12 17.20
CA MET A 379 11.21 -2.61 16.07
C MET A 379 11.60 -1.14 16.31
N GLN A 380 10.63 -0.27 16.63
CA GLN A 380 10.88 1.15 16.86
C GLN A 380 11.86 1.38 17.99
N GLU A 381 11.63 0.79 19.16
CA GLU A 381 12.50 0.92 20.34
C GLU A 381 13.93 0.42 20.06
N GLY A 382 14.05 -0.71 19.33
CA GLY A 382 15.33 -1.26 18.89
C GLY A 382 16.08 -0.32 17.95
N LEU A 383 15.40 0.20 16.92
CA LEU A 383 15.98 1.16 15.98
C LEU A 383 16.43 2.44 16.69
N GLU A 384 15.58 3.05 17.52
CA GLU A 384 15.90 4.27 18.24
C GLU A 384 17.11 4.07 19.19
N LYS A 385 17.23 2.88 19.80
CA LYS A 385 18.41 2.51 20.62
C LYS A 385 19.67 2.44 19.76
N ILE A 386 19.61 1.78 18.60
CA ILE A 386 20.76 1.65 17.69
C ILE A 386 21.22 3.03 17.21
N LEU A 387 20.29 3.86 16.72
CA LEU A 387 20.58 5.19 16.22
C LEU A 387 21.26 6.06 17.30
N ARG A 388 20.73 6.06 18.53
CA ARG A 388 21.36 6.78 19.66
C ARG A 388 22.75 6.25 20.00
N THR A 389 22.93 4.92 20.03
CA THR A 389 24.21 4.28 20.37
C THR A 389 25.30 4.62 19.36
N LEU A 390 24.94 4.73 18.08
CA LEU A 390 25.87 5.04 17.00
C LEU A 390 26.02 6.55 16.75
N GLY A 391 25.27 7.40 17.44
CA GLY A 391 25.24 8.84 17.18
C GLY A 391 24.75 9.20 15.77
N CYS A 392 23.91 8.33 15.18
CA CYS A 392 23.36 8.54 13.85
C CYS A 392 22.17 9.51 13.92
N GLU A 393 22.25 10.62 13.18
CA GLU A 393 21.17 11.60 13.09
C GLU A 393 20.03 11.04 12.23
N ALA A 394 19.05 10.42 12.88
CA ALA A 394 17.88 9.84 12.23
C ALA A 394 16.72 9.69 13.21
N VAL A 395 15.51 9.67 12.68
CA VAL A 395 14.28 9.44 13.43
C VAL A 395 13.50 8.25 12.87
N VAL A 396 12.73 7.60 13.75
CA VAL A 396 11.87 6.47 13.38
C VAL A 396 10.42 6.90 13.46
N ALA A 397 9.73 6.95 12.32
CA ALA A 397 8.30 7.16 12.26
C ALA A 397 7.57 5.80 12.16
N ARG A 398 6.51 5.61 12.96
CA ARG A 398 5.74 4.37 12.99
C ARG A 398 4.25 4.62 13.18
N GLN A 399 3.44 3.78 12.54
CA GLN A 399 2.02 3.62 12.81
C GLN A 399 1.66 2.13 12.73
N GLY A 400 1.32 1.53 13.87
CA GLY A 400 1.01 0.09 13.93
C GLY A 400 2.16 -0.77 13.41
N SER A 401 1.89 -1.53 12.35
CA SER A 401 2.84 -2.42 11.68
C SER A 401 3.76 -1.71 10.68
N ALA A 402 3.47 -0.47 10.34
CA ALA A 402 4.20 0.29 9.33
C ALA A 402 5.23 1.22 9.99
N PHE A 403 6.47 1.24 9.46
CA PHE A 403 7.54 2.10 9.95
C PHE A 403 8.43 2.62 8.81
N CYS A 404 9.18 3.68 9.10
CA CYS A 404 10.21 4.24 8.23
C CYS A 404 11.31 4.85 9.07
N ILE A 405 12.56 4.70 8.63
CA ILE A 405 13.71 5.43 9.19
C ILE A 405 13.93 6.65 8.29
N TYR A 406 13.95 7.83 8.88
CA TYR A 406 14.31 9.05 8.19
C TYR A 406 15.66 9.54 8.70
N PHE A 407 16.66 9.65 7.81
CA PHE A 407 17.99 10.17 8.12
C PHE A 407 17.94 11.70 8.08
N MET A 408 17.37 12.28 9.12
CA MET A 408 17.19 13.70 9.40
C MET A 408 16.87 13.86 10.91
N ASP A 409 16.93 15.05 11.43
CA ASP A 409 16.82 15.35 12.88
C ASP A 409 15.39 15.36 13.44
N HIS A 410 14.37 15.33 12.56
CA HIS A 410 12.95 15.36 12.93
C HIS A 410 12.07 14.50 12.03
N CYS A 411 10.82 14.21 12.45
CA CYS A 411 9.83 13.55 11.60
C CYS A 411 9.30 14.54 10.55
N PRO A 412 9.31 14.16 9.24
CA PRO A 412 8.85 15.05 8.18
C PRO A 412 7.35 15.34 8.30
N ARG A 413 6.97 16.58 7.99
CA ARG A 413 5.58 17.03 8.00
C ARG A 413 4.89 16.95 6.63
N ASP A 414 5.67 16.96 5.55
CA ASP A 414 5.20 16.89 4.17
C ASP A 414 6.36 16.53 3.22
N TRP A 415 6.11 16.56 1.90
CA TRP A 415 7.13 16.25 0.90
C TRP A 415 8.27 17.26 0.86
N HIS A 416 7.97 18.58 0.94
CA HIS A 416 9.03 19.61 0.95
C HIS A 416 9.99 19.43 2.11
N ASP A 417 9.47 19.13 3.28
CA ASP A 417 10.24 18.91 4.48
C ASP A 417 11.12 17.66 4.34
N LEU A 418 10.53 16.55 3.89
CA LEU A 418 11.25 15.30 3.62
C LEU A 418 12.35 15.50 2.57
N ALA A 419 12.02 16.11 1.43
CA ALA A 419 12.94 16.28 0.32
C ALA A 419 14.11 17.25 0.63
N GLY A 420 13.89 18.18 1.57
CA GLY A 420 14.91 19.16 1.96
C GLY A 420 15.89 18.67 3.03
N HIS A 421 15.55 17.63 3.79
CA HIS A 421 16.34 17.27 4.98
C HIS A 421 16.79 15.80 4.99
N HIS A 422 16.07 14.89 4.33
CA HIS A 422 16.39 13.46 4.35
C HIS A 422 17.61 13.12 3.48
N ASP A 423 18.54 12.31 4.01
CA ASP A 423 19.64 11.77 3.23
C ASP A 423 19.18 10.53 2.44
N PHE A 424 18.67 10.77 1.22
CA PHE A 424 18.19 9.72 0.33
C PHE A 424 19.28 8.74 -0.08
N GLY A 425 20.53 9.23 -0.28
CA GLY A 425 21.65 8.39 -0.69
C GLY A 425 22.04 7.39 0.39
N PHE A 426 22.13 7.85 1.63
CA PHE A 426 22.45 7.01 2.78
C PHE A 426 21.36 5.96 3.06
N ASP A 427 20.06 6.34 2.97
CA ASP A 427 18.94 5.40 3.13
C ASP A 427 18.98 4.30 2.04
N GLU A 428 19.18 4.67 0.77
CA GLU A 428 19.27 3.66 -0.30
C GLU A 428 20.47 2.73 -0.14
N GLU A 429 21.62 3.23 0.28
CA GLU A 429 22.79 2.42 0.54
C GLU A 429 22.54 1.41 1.65
N LEU A 430 21.95 1.85 2.77
CA LEU A 430 21.56 0.96 3.86
C LEU A 430 20.63 -0.15 3.38
N ARG A 431 19.56 0.19 2.65
CA ARG A 431 18.60 -0.78 2.11
C ARG A 431 19.26 -1.82 1.20
N LYS A 432 20.15 -1.39 0.31
CA LYS A 432 20.91 -2.29 -0.56
C LYS A 432 21.86 -3.22 0.21
N LYS A 433 22.48 -2.71 1.28
CA LYS A 433 23.33 -3.53 2.18
C LYS A 433 22.50 -4.55 2.96
N LEU A 434 21.31 -4.18 3.45
CA LEU A 434 20.40 -5.07 4.16
C LEU A 434 19.90 -6.20 3.26
N ILE A 435 19.56 -5.93 2.01
CA ILE A 435 19.15 -6.95 1.03
C ILE A 435 20.23 -8.02 0.88
N LYS A 436 21.51 -7.61 0.74
CA LYS A 436 22.64 -8.55 0.67
C LYS A 436 22.81 -9.42 1.92
N ARG A 437 22.10 -9.13 3.00
CA ARG A 437 22.14 -9.84 4.29
C ARG A 437 20.83 -10.52 4.65
N GLY A 438 19.92 -10.67 3.68
CA GLY A 438 18.68 -11.39 3.88
C GLY A 438 17.56 -10.58 4.56
N THR A 439 17.66 -9.25 4.59
CA THR A 439 16.58 -8.36 5.05
C THR A 439 16.10 -7.50 3.87
N TYR A 440 14.86 -7.72 3.42
CA TYR A 440 14.34 -7.04 2.24
C TYR A 440 13.55 -5.77 2.65
N PHE A 441 14.24 -4.64 2.64
CA PHE A 441 13.65 -3.32 2.58
C PHE A 441 13.63 -2.90 1.11
N PHE A 442 12.51 -2.39 0.62
CA PHE A 442 12.45 -1.97 -0.78
C PHE A 442 13.58 -0.96 -1.10
N PRO A 443 14.39 -1.18 -2.16
CA PRO A 443 15.66 -0.46 -2.37
C PRO A 443 15.50 0.96 -2.95
N VAL A 444 14.50 1.69 -2.46
CA VAL A 444 14.25 3.11 -2.77
C VAL A 444 14.08 3.84 -1.44
N ALA A 445 14.75 4.99 -1.30
CA ALA A 445 14.72 5.77 -0.08
C ALA A 445 13.32 6.21 0.34
N ALA A 446 13.14 6.45 1.63
CA ALA A 446 11.91 6.91 2.25
C ALA A 446 10.68 6.02 1.98
N LYS A 447 10.85 4.77 1.53
CA LYS A 447 9.72 3.84 1.39
C LYS A 447 9.38 3.17 2.72
N GLN A 448 8.07 3.07 2.97
CA GLN A 448 7.53 2.39 4.13
C GLN A 448 8.00 0.94 4.20
N CYS A 449 8.40 0.50 5.39
CA CYS A 449 8.55 -0.88 5.79
C CYS A 449 7.29 -1.38 6.50
N SER A 450 6.98 -2.67 6.38
CA SER A 450 5.74 -3.27 6.89
C SER A 450 6.03 -4.58 7.61
N ILE A 451 5.56 -4.66 8.85
CA ILE A 451 5.52 -5.92 9.61
C ILE A 451 4.18 -6.59 9.30
N SER A 452 4.19 -7.88 8.96
CA SER A 452 2.99 -8.70 8.80
C SER A 452 2.69 -9.50 10.07
N PHE A 453 1.50 -10.08 10.14
CA PHE A 453 1.12 -10.98 11.23
C PHE A 453 2.02 -12.23 11.32
N ALA A 454 2.59 -12.65 10.20
CA ALA A 454 3.49 -13.80 10.16
C ALA A 454 4.92 -13.51 10.68
N HIS A 455 5.31 -12.25 10.88
CA HIS A 455 6.60 -11.93 11.49
C HIS A 455 6.67 -12.39 12.94
N THR A 456 7.86 -12.81 13.36
CA THR A 456 8.16 -13.26 14.71
C THR A 456 9.07 -12.27 15.44
N ILE A 457 9.20 -12.45 16.75
CA ILE A 457 10.19 -11.70 17.54
C ILE A 457 11.61 -11.96 17.02
N ALA A 458 11.91 -13.18 16.61
CA ALA A 458 13.21 -13.54 16.07
C ALA A 458 13.53 -12.80 14.76
N ASP A 459 12.54 -12.63 13.87
CA ASP A 459 12.71 -11.83 12.65
C ASP A 459 13.05 -10.36 12.96
N ILE A 460 12.38 -9.79 13.97
CA ILE A 460 12.66 -8.42 14.41
C ILE A 460 14.07 -8.31 14.98
N GLU A 461 14.47 -9.23 15.84
CA GLU A 461 15.79 -9.24 16.48
C GLU A 461 16.92 -9.42 15.46
N ALA A 462 16.78 -10.37 14.54
CA ALA A 462 17.71 -10.57 13.44
C ALA A 462 17.85 -9.33 12.55
N THR A 463 16.74 -8.67 12.25
CA THR A 463 16.74 -7.42 11.45
C THR A 463 17.44 -6.29 12.19
N LEU A 464 17.17 -6.09 13.48
CA LEU A 464 17.83 -5.07 14.30
C LEU A 464 19.34 -5.31 14.39
N GLU A 465 19.77 -6.57 14.53
CA GLU A 465 21.18 -6.92 14.51
C GLU A 465 21.86 -6.57 13.18
N GLN A 466 21.19 -6.89 12.04
CA GLN A 466 21.71 -6.54 10.72
C GLN A 466 21.79 -5.02 10.52
N ILE A 467 20.76 -4.29 10.92
CA ILE A 467 20.75 -2.82 10.83
C ILE A 467 21.91 -2.24 11.66
N HIS A 468 22.10 -2.71 12.89
CA HIS A 468 23.20 -2.26 13.75
C HIS A 468 24.57 -2.50 13.08
N LYS A 469 24.80 -3.71 12.55
CA LYS A 469 26.04 -4.06 11.84
C LYS A 469 26.29 -3.17 10.63
N GLN A 470 25.24 -2.95 9.78
CA GLN A 470 25.39 -2.16 8.57
C GLN A 470 25.61 -0.68 8.90
N LEU A 471 24.85 -0.09 9.81
CA LEU A 471 25.02 1.30 10.22
C LEU A 471 26.40 1.53 10.86
N SER A 472 26.90 0.61 11.72
CA SER A 472 28.24 0.70 12.29
C SER A 472 29.33 0.68 11.21
N ALA A 473 29.13 -0.06 10.12
CA ALA A 473 30.07 -0.13 9.02
C ALA A 473 29.96 1.07 8.04
N MET A 474 28.83 1.79 8.06
CA MET A 474 28.57 2.99 7.25
C MET A 474 28.84 4.28 8.04
N SER A 475 29.15 4.17 9.36
CA SER A 475 29.28 5.33 10.25
C SER A 475 30.19 6.40 9.69
N ARG A 476 29.67 7.62 9.73
CA ARG A 476 30.32 8.87 9.34
C ARG A 476 31.24 9.35 10.45
#